data_57955917a3027320002c2387f51736ec
#
_entry.id   57955917a3027320002c2387f51736ec
#
_cell.length_a   1.000
_cell.length_b   1.000
_cell.length_c   1.000
_cell.angle_alpha   90.00
_cell.angle_beta   90.00
_cell.angle_gamma   90.00
#
_symmetry.space_group_name_H-M   'P 1'
#
loop_
_entity.id
_entity.type
_entity.pdbx_description
1 polymer ?
#
loop_
_entity_poly.entity_id
_entity_poly.type
_entity_poly.pdbx_seq_one_letter_code
_entity_poly.pdbx_strand_id
1 'polypeptide(L)'
;VGRWYALHLGTPRPASTASMAPRHPPRTVAKVLAILLVLIFSKYFYMASIGSYFTFYLIHHFGIPVAQAQLHLFAFLVASAAGGFLGGPLGDRIGRKPIIWTSILGVAPFALALPHADLFWTTVLAVLIGFVLSSAFSAIVVYAQEMMPHRIGMVSGLFFGFAFGMGGLGAAVLGLLADKTSIEYVYQLTAFLPLLGVVAAWLPPSRPAAH
;
A
#
# COMPACT_ATOMS: atom_id res chain seq x y z
N VAL A 1 34.21 -20.49 -11.01
CA VAL A 1 32.77 -20.17 -11.12
C VAL A 1 32.13 -20.95 -12.28
N GLY A 2 32.74 -21.00 -13.49
CA GLY A 2 32.15 -21.70 -14.65
C GLY A 2 31.97 -23.22 -14.50
N ARG A 3 32.89 -23.93 -13.81
CA ARG A 3 32.80 -25.38 -13.59
C ARG A 3 31.69 -25.81 -12.63
N TRP A 4 31.34 -24.94 -11.67
CA TRP A 4 30.24 -25.18 -10.74
C TRP A 4 28.89 -25.12 -11.47
N TYR A 5 28.70 -24.14 -12.36
CA TYR A 5 27.52 -24.03 -13.20
C TYR A 5 27.33 -25.21 -14.16
N ALA A 6 28.39 -25.69 -14.78
CA ALA A 6 28.33 -26.84 -15.71
C ALA A 6 27.91 -28.15 -15.02
N LEU A 7 28.30 -28.34 -13.75
CA LEU A 7 27.95 -29.54 -12.96
C LEU A 7 26.53 -29.53 -12.42
N HIS A 8 25.93 -28.33 -12.22
CA HIS A 8 24.57 -28.19 -11.62
C HIS A 8 23.48 -27.95 -12.65
N LEU A 9 23.83 -27.57 -13.89
CA LEU A 9 22.84 -27.37 -14.96
C LEU A 9 22.72 -28.60 -15.90
N GLY A 10 23.44 -29.67 -15.61
CA GLY A 10 23.52 -30.86 -16.49
C GLY A 10 22.38 -31.86 -16.40
N THR A 11 21.39 -31.66 -15.54
CA THR A 11 20.15 -32.45 -15.59
C THR A 11 19.05 -31.59 -16.24
N PRO A 12 18.56 -31.97 -17.44
CA PRO A 12 17.34 -31.38 -17.97
C PRO A 12 16.24 -31.72 -16.96
N ARG A 13 15.86 -30.71 -16.15
CA ARG A 13 14.65 -30.81 -15.38
C ARG A 13 13.55 -31.06 -16.41
N PRO A 14 12.81 -32.19 -16.35
CA PRO A 14 11.73 -32.41 -17.28
C PRO A 14 10.87 -31.15 -17.19
N ALA A 15 10.75 -30.42 -18.29
CA ALA A 15 9.81 -29.34 -18.40
C ALA A 15 8.45 -29.97 -18.12
N SER A 16 7.98 -29.81 -16.88
CA SER A 16 6.62 -30.12 -16.53
C SER A 16 5.77 -29.17 -17.36
N THR A 17 5.43 -29.60 -18.57
CA THR A 17 4.34 -29.09 -19.38
C THR A 17 3.01 -29.49 -18.74
N ALA A 18 2.93 -29.36 -17.43
CA ALA A 18 1.64 -29.26 -16.79
C ALA A 18 1.02 -27.99 -17.39
N SER A 19 0.11 -28.22 -18.34
CA SER A 19 -0.79 -27.22 -18.89
C SER A 19 -1.35 -26.43 -17.73
N MET A 20 -0.73 -25.26 -17.46
CA MET A 20 -1.22 -24.35 -16.42
C MET A 20 -2.41 -23.62 -17.01
N ALA A 21 -3.53 -24.33 -17.12
CA ALA A 21 -4.82 -23.73 -17.37
C ALA A 21 -5.00 -22.55 -16.38
N PRO A 22 -5.51 -21.41 -16.83
CA PRO A 22 -5.74 -20.27 -15.95
C PRO A 22 -6.60 -20.74 -14.77
N ARG A 23 -6.04 -20.65 -13.56
CA ARG A 23 -6.68 -21.16 -12.32
C ARG A 23 -8.01 -20.47 -12.00
N HIS A 24 -8.29 -19.34 -12.65
CA HIS A 24 -9.51 -18.55 -12.46
C HIS A 24 -10.05 -18.05 -13.80
N PRO A 25 -11.37 -17.93 -13.96
CA PRO A 25 -11.98 -17.36 -15.17
C PRO A 25 -11.51 -15.90 -15.34
N PRO A 26 -11.36 -15.43 -16.60
CA PRO A 26 -10.78 -14.11 -16.89
C PRO A 26 -11.60 -12.96 -16.25
N ARG A 27 -12.89 -13.11 -16.10
CA ARG A 27 -13.75 -12.14 -15.40
C ARG A 27 -13.42 -12.02 -13.92
N THR A 28 -13.10 -13.12 -13.24
CA THR A 28 -12.71 -13.12 -11.83
C THR A 28 -11.35 -12.45 -11.66
N VAL A 29 -10.37 -12.75 -12.54
CA VAL A 29 -9.07 -12.11 -12.53
C VAL A 29 -9.19 -10.60 -12.71
N ALA A 30 -9.95 -10.16 -13.72
CA ALA A 30 -10.18 -8.73 -13.98
C ALA A 30 -10.85 -8.03 -12.79
N LYS A 31 -11.86 -8.65 -12.16
CA LYS A 31 -12.50 -8.11 -10.97
C LYS A 31 -11.52 -7.96 -9.80
N VAL A 32 -10.72 -8.98 -9.55
CA VAL A 32 -9.71 -8.96 -8.47
C VAL A 32 -8.69 -7.86 -8.71
N LEU A 33 -8.13 -7.77 -9.93
CA LEU A 33 -7.16 -6.72 -10.26
C LEU A 33 -7.78 -5.32 -10.13
N ALA A 34 -9.02 -5.11 -10.55
CA ALA A 34 -9.73 -3.83 -10.38
C ALA A 34 -9.88 -3.46 -8.90
N ILE A 35 -10.28 -4.40 -8.04
CA ILE A 35 -10.36 -4.21 -6.59
C ILE A 35 -9.00 -3.80 -6.04
N LEU A 36 -7.93 -4.52 -6.40
CA LEU A 36 -6.58 -4.22 -5.91
C LEU A 36 -6.08 -2.86 -6.39
N LEU A 37 -6.43 -2.42 -7.61
CA LEU A 37 -6.11 -1.08 -8.10
C LEU A 37 -6.85 0.01 -7.33
N VAL A 38 -8.14 -0.19 -7.00
CA VAL A 38 -8.89 0.74 -6.14
C VAL A 38 -8.25 0.84 -4.75
N LEU A 39 -7.79 -0.26 -4.19
CA LEU A 39 -7.10 -0.27 -2.89
C LEU A 39 -5.75 0.46 -2.95
N ILE A 40 -4.99 0.29 -4.02
CA ILE A 40 -3.75 1.05 -4.26
C ILE A 40 -4.03 2.54 -4.43
N PHE A 41 -5.05 2.91 -5.21
CA PHE A 41 -5.48 4.30 -5.34
C PHE A 41 -5.77 4.92 -3.98
N SER A 42 -6.66 4.32 -3.20
CA SER A 42 -7.02 4.76 -1.85
C SER A 42 -5.77 4.96 -0.97
N LYS A 43 -4.92 3.92 -0.92
CA LYS A 43 -3.71 3.93 -0.12
C LYS A 43 -2.73 5.02 -0.53
N TYR A 44 -2.36 5.08 -1.82
CA TYR A 44 -1.31 6.00 -2.27
C TYR A 44 -1.76 7.45 -2.31
N PHE A 45 -3.03 7.70 -2.56
CA PHE A 45 -3.60 9.03 -2.45
C PHE A 45 -3.57 9.53 -0.99
N TYR A 46 -3.92 8.67 -0.03
CA TYR A 46 -3.83 9.00 1.39
C TYR A 46 -2.37 9.15 1.86
N MET A 47 -1.47 8.26 1.42
CA MET A 47 -0.04 8.38 1.70
C MET A 47 0.56 9.67 1.14
N ALA A 48 0.10 10.11 -0.04
CA ALA A 48 0.52 11.39 -0.64
C ALA A 48 0.06 12.59 0.20
N SER A 49 -1.13 12.55 0.82
CA SER A 49 -1.59 13.62 1.70
C SER A 49 -0.66 13.81 2.90
N ILE A 50 -0.26 12.72 3.54
CA ILE A 50 0.69 12.81 4.67
C ILE A 50 2.10 13.11 4.16
N GLY A 51 2.62 12.36 3.21
CA GLY A 51 4.00 12.50 2.74
C GLY A 51 4.34 13.89 2.18
N SER A 52 3.38 14.56 1.53
CA SER A 52 3.60 15.86 0.91
C SER A 52 3.16 17.05 1.76
N TYR A 53 2.14 16.86 2.60
CA TYR A 53 1.48 17.99 3.26
C TYR A 53 1.54 17.94 4.79
N PHE A 54 2.07 16.89 5.41
CA PHE A 54 2.09 16.76 6.87
C PHE A 54 2.86 17.89 7.56
N THR A 55 4.03 18.27 7.03
CA THR A 55 4.81 19.38 7.56
C THR A 55 4.00 20.68 7.54
N PHE A 56 3.32 20.97 6.43
CA PHE A 56 2.49 22.17 6.30
C PHE A 56 1.30 22.13 7.26
N TYR A 57 0.63 20.97 7.38
CA TYR A 57 -0.46 20.78 8.33
C TYR A 57 -0.01 21.05 9.77
N LEU A 58 1.12 20.48 10.19
CA LEU A 58 1.63 20.69 11.54
C LEU A 58 2.00 22.14 11.84
N ILE A 59 2.60 22.84 10.87
CA ILE A 59 2.96 24.26 11.01
C ILE A 59 1.69 25.12 11.11
N HIS A 60 0.73 24.93 10.22
CA HIS A 60 -0.48 25.75 10.17
C HIS A 60 -1.42 25.46 11.34
N HIS A 61 -1.61 24.19 11.69
CA HIS A 61 -2.59 23.80 12.71
C HIS A 61 -2.05 23.94 14.14
N PHE A 62 -0.77 23.63 14.37
CA PHE A 62 -0.16 23.63 15.72
C PHE A 62 0.84 24.77 15.94
N GLY A 63 1.19 25.54 14.93
CA GLY A 63 2.14 26.65 15.06
C GLY A 63 3.58 26.26 15.36
N ILE A 64 3.97 25.00 15.10
CA ILE A 64 5.31 24.50 15.43
C ILE A 64 6.35 24.89 14.36
N PRO A 65 7.65 25.01 14.73
CA PRO A 65 8.72 25.32 13.78
C PRO A 65 8.89 24.22 12.71
N VAL A 66 9.36 24.62 11.52
CA VAL A 66 9.61 23.70 10.39
C VAL A 66 10.46 22.51 10.78
N ALA A 67 11.55 22.75 11.53
CA ALA A 67 12.47 21.69 11.97
C ALA A 67 11.76 20.63 12.83
N GLN A 68 10.88 21.04 13.72
CA GLN A 68 10.09 20.11 14.53
C GLN A 68 9.06 19.36 13.68
N ALA A 69 8.35 20.04 12.78
CA ALA A 69 7.39 19.42 11.87
C ALA A 69 8.05 18.35 10.97
N GLN A 70 9.28 18.60 10.51
CA GLN A 70 10.06 17.62 9.75
C GLN A 70 10.46 16.38 10.55
N LEU A 71 10.71 16.51 11.87
CA LEU A 71 10.96 15.34 12.73
C LEU A 71 9.72 14.44 12.84
N HIS A 72 8.54 15.01 12.93
CA HIS A 72 7.28 14.26 12.92
C HIS A 72 7.06 13.55 11.57
N LEU A 73 7.33 14.23 10.44
CA LEU A 73 7.30 13.61 9.13
C LEU A 73 8.33 12.48 9.00
N PHE A 74 9.54 12.68 9.51
CA PHE A 74 10.57 11.65 9.51
C PHE A 74 10.13 10.40 10.27
N ALA A 75 9.51 10.56 11.45
CA ALA A 75 8.96 9.44 12.21
C ALA A 75 7.91 8.64 11.41
N PHE A 76 7.02 9.34 10.70
CA PHE A 76 6.06 8.72 9.77
C PHE A 76 6.77 7.94 8.65
N LEU A 77 7.80 8.51 8.03
CA LEU A 77 8.53 7.87 6.93
C LEU A 77 9.29 6.61 7.40
N VAL A 78 9.93 6.67 8.57
CA VAL A 78 10.60 5.51 9.18
C VAL A 78 9.59 4.40 9.48
N ALA A 79 8.44 4.74 10.07
CA ALA A 79 7.38 3.79 10.34
C ALA A 79 6.82 3.16 9.05
N SER A 80 6.66 3.96 8.00
CA SER A 80 6.22 3.50 6.69
C SER A 80 7.23 2.53 6.05
N ALA A 81 8.52 2.83 6.14
CA ALA A 81 9.57 1.94 5.67
C ALA A 81 9.57 0.60 6.44
N ALA A 82 9.49 0.66 7.77
CA ALA A 82 9.41 -0.51 8.62
C ALA A 82 8.16 -1.37 8.32
N GLY A 83 6.99 -0.74 8.15
CA GLY A 83 5.74 -1.40 7.79
C GLY A 83 5.84 -2.09 6.43
N GLY A 84 6.42 -1.43 5.43
CA GLY A 84 6.65 -1.99 4.10
C GLY A 84 7.57 -3.21 4.13
N PHE A 85 8.64 -3.15 4.92
CA PHE A 85 9.58 -4.26 5.10
C PHE A 85 8.95 -5.47 5.80
N LEU A 86 8.19 -5.24 6.86
CA LEU A 86 7.55 -6.30 7.64
C LEU A 86 6.27 -6.85 6.99
N GLY A 87 5.64 -6.10 6.11
CA GLY A 87 4.40 -6.48 5.43
C GLY A 87 4.50 -7.75 4.59
N GLY A 88 5.64 -8.00 3.95
CA GLY A 88 5.90 -9.21 3.18
C GLY A 88 5.84 -10.48 4.03
N PRO A 89 6.77 -10.64 5.00
CA PRO A 89 6.77 -11.80 5.90
C PRO A 89 5.47 -11.99 6.67
N LEU A 90 4.80 -10.90 7.05
CA LEU A 90 3.53 -10.97 7.76
C LEU A 90 2.41 -11.49 6.86
N GLY A 91 2.38 -11.03 5.60
CA GLY A 91 1.44 -11.52 4.57
C GLY A 91 1.60 -13.00 4.25
N ASP A 92 2.84 -13.50 4.30
CA ASP A 92 3.13 -14.92 4.08
C ASP A 92 2.62 -15.81 5.23
N ARG A 93 2.66 -15.31 6.48
CA ARG A 93 2.22 -16.06 7.68
C ARG A 93 0.70 -16.03 7.91
N ILE A 94 0.10 -14.84 7.81
CA ILE A 94 -1.32 -14.62 8.17
C ILE A 94 -2.23 -14.82 6.95
N GLY A 95 -1.64 -14.73 5.75
CA GLY A 95 -2.39 -14.72 4.49
C GLY A 95 -2.55 -13.30 3.93
N ARG A 96 -2.63 -13.21 2.60
CA ARG A 96 -2.58 -11.91 1.91
C ARG A 96 -3.86 -11.11 2.08
N LYS A 97 -5.02 -11.76 1.96
CA LYS A 97 -6.33 -11.09 2.08
C LYS A 97 -6.55 -10.45 3.45
N PRO A 98 -6.31 -11.14 4.60
CA PRO A 98 -6.41 -10.52 5.92
C PRO A 98 -5.50 -9.29 6.08
N ILE A 99 -4.24 -9.39 5.63
CA ILE A 99 -3.28 -8.27 5.71
C ILE A 99 -3.76 -7.08 4.90
N ILE A 100 -4.21 -7.28 3.66
CA ILE A 100 -4.75 -6.21 2.81
C ILE A 100 -5.93 -5.54 3.50
N TRP A 101 -6.87 -6.33 4.01
CA TRP A 101 -8.08 -5.84 4.64
C TRP A 101 -7.79 -5.06 5.92
N THR A 102 -7.00 -5.65 6.82
CA THR A 102 -6.66 -5.00 8.10
C THR A 102 -5.75 -3.79 7.91
N SER A 103 -4.85 -3.81 6.93
CA SER A 103 -3.92 -2.69 6.71
C SER A 103 -4.59 -1.47 6.08
N ILE A 104 -5.63 -1.63 5.28
CA ILE A 104 -6.30 -0.48 4.66
C ILE A 104 -7.50 -0.06 5.48
N LEU A 105 -8.43 -0.97 5.76
CA LEU A 105 -9.63 -0.64 6.53
C LEU A 105 -9.31 -0.39 8.02
N GLY A 106 -8.36 -1.14 8.57
CA GLY A 106 -7.93 -0.95 9.96
C GLY A 106 -7.27 0.40 10.24
N VAL A 107 -6.78 1.08 9.20
CA VAL A 107 -6.26 2.46 9.31
C VAL A 107 -7.39 3.49 9.35
N ALA A 108 -8.60 3.19 8.86
CA ALA A 108 -9.69 4.15 8.75
C ALA A 108 -10.02 4.88 10.08
N PRO A 109 -10.15 4.22 11.24
CA PRO A 109 -10.41 4.92 12.50
C PRO A 109 -9.26 5.87 12.89
N PHE A 110 -8.01 5.50 12.64
CA PHE A 110 -6.85 6.36 12.92
C PHE A 110 -6.80 7.56 11.97
N ALA A 111 -7.12 7.35 10.69
CA ALA A 111 -7.20 8.41 9.69
C ALA A 111 -8.30 9.43 10.01
N LEU A 112 -9.48 8.96 10.45
CA LEU A 112 -10.59 9.82 10.85
C LEU A 112 -10.32 10.58 12.16
N ALA A 113 -9.55 9.99 13.08
CA ALA A 113 -9.18 10.64 14.35
C ALA A 113 -8.08 11.70 14.17
N LEU A 114 -7.18 11.53 13.19
CA LEU A 114 -6.00 12.38 13.00
C LEU A 114 -6.32 13.88 12.93
N PRO A 115 -7.32 14.36 12.17
CA PRO A 115 -7.62 15.79 12.06
C PRO A 115 -8.18 16.41 13.35
N HIS A 116 -8.56 15.60 14.34
CA HIS A 116 -9.18 16.03 15.61
C HIS A 116 -8.26 15.83 16.81
N ALA A 117 -7.03 15.34 16.59
CA ALA A 117 -6.06 14.99 17.63
C ALA A 117 -5.16 16.19 17.97
N ASP A 118 -4.61 16.22 19.18
CA ASP A 118 -3.52 17.11 19.55
C ASP A 118 -2.20 16.73 18.85
N LEU A 119 -1.15 17.53 19.00
CA LEU A 119 0.14 17.31 18.35
C LEU A 119 0.75 15.93 18.67
N PHE A 120 0.67 15.52 19.94
CA PHE A 120 1.23 14.21 20.34
C PHE A 120 0.47 13.06 19.68
N TRP A 121 -0.85 13.05 19.79
CA TRP A 121 -1.67 12.00 19.18
C TRP A 121 -1.65 12.04 17.66
N THR A 122 -1.61 13.23 17.05
CA THR A 122 -1.42 13.37 15.59
C THR A 122 -0.16 12.66 15.12
N THR A 123 0.94 12.79 15.87
CA THR A 123 2.19 12.09 15.54
C THR A 123 2.08 10.59 15.73
N VAL A 124 1.53 10.16 16.86
CA VAL A 124 1.33 8.72 17.14
C VAL A 124 0.43 8.09 16.08
N LEU A 125 -0.67 8.73 15.74
CA LEU A 125 -1.59 8.26 14.69
C LEU A 125 -0.91 8.21 13.33
N ALA A 126 -0.13 9.25 12.95
CA ALA A 126 0.59 9.26 11.69
C ALA A 126 1.60 8.11 11.60
N VAL A 127 2.35 7.84 12.67
CA VAL A 127 3.30 6.72 12.76
C VAL A 127 2.58 5.37 12.60
N LEU A 128 1.47 5.16 13.31
CA LEU A 128 0.66 3.95 13.21
C LEU A 128 0.08 3.78 11.80
N ILE A 129 -0.47 4.84 11.22
CA ILE A 129 -0.99 4.86 9.85
C ILE A 129 0.11 4.49 8.87
N GLY A 130 1.29 5.13 8.96
CA GLY A 130 2.42 4.85 8.09
C GLY A 130 2.84 3.39 8.14
N PHE A 131 3.00 2.86 9.34
CA PHE A 131 3.40 1.46 9.55
C PHE A 131 2.36 0.47 9.00
N VAL A 132 1.11 0.61 9.43
CA VAL A 132 0.04 -0.35 9.08
C VAL A 132 -0.30 -0.26 7.59
N LEU A 133 -0.47 0.94 7.06
CA LEU A 133 -0.87 1.14 5.66
C LEU A 133 0.24 0.67 4.69
N SER A 134 1.51 0.87 5.04
CA SER A 134 2.63 0.47 4.19
C SER A 134 2.77 -1.04 4.06
N SER A 135 2.36 -1.82 5.07
CA SER A 135 2.42 -3.28 5.05
C SER A 135 1.52 -3.92 3.99
N ALA A 136 0.46 -3.24 3.53
CA ALA A 136 -0.46 -3.77 2.52
C ALA A 136 0.16 -3.91 1.12
N PHE A 137 1.16 -3.10 0.77
CA PHE A 137 1.61 -3.00 -0.62
C PHE A 137 2.22 -4.30 -1.15
N SER A 138 3.14 -4.89 -0.40
CA SER A 138 3.76 -6.17 -0.77
C SER A 138 2.71 -7.27 -0.91
N ALA A 139 1.77 -7.35 0.03
CA ALA A 139 0.68 -8.32 -0.02
C ALA A 139 -0.22 -8.12 -1.25
N ILE A 140 -0.55 -6.88 -1.62
CA ILE A 140 -1.34 -6.55 -2.82
C ILE A 140 -0.62 -7.01 -4.10
N VAL A 141 0.66 -6.64 -4.24
CA VAL A 141 1.45 -6.98 -5.44
C VAL A 141 1.57 -8.49 -5.60
N VAL A 142 1.91 -9.21 -4.52
CA VAL A 142 2.04 -10.66 -4.60
C VAL A 142 0.69 -11.34 -4.84
N TYR A 143 -0.39 -10.87 -4.24
CA TYR A 143 -1.73 -11.38 -4.52
C TYR A 143 -2.11 -11.21 -6.01
N ALA A 144 -1.78 -10.05 -6.60
CA ALA A 144 -2.01 -9.80 -8.02
C ALA A 144 -1.16 -10.72 -8.92
N GLN A 145 0.09 -10.99 -8.54
CA GLN A 145 0.98 -11.93 -9.25
C GLN A 145 0.46 -13.37 -9.19
N GLU A 146 -0.11 -13.79 -8.05
CA GLU A 146 -0.75 -15.11 -7.90
C GLU A 146 -1.98 -15.28 -8.82
N MET A 147 -2.69 -14.19 -9.12
CA MET A 147 -3.80 -14.22 -10.08
C MET A 147 -3.33 -14.40 -11.53
N MET A 148 -2.11 -13.95 -11.86
CA MET A 148 -1.54 -14.01 -13.21
C MET A 148 -0.10 -14.51 -13.22
N PRO A 149 0.17 -15.76 -12.85
CA PRO A 149 1.54 -16.29 -12.68
C PRO A 149 2.36 -16.31 -13.98
N HIS A 150 1.70 -16.30 -15.15
CA HIS A 150 2.38 -16.23 -16.45
C HIS A 150 2.78 -14.81 -16.86
N ARG A 151 2.36 -13.76 -16.13
CA ARG A 151 2.57 -12.36 -16.50
C ARG A 151 3.06 -11.53 -15.30
N ILE A 152 3.90 -12.13 -14.45
CA ILE A 152 4.40 -11.50 -13.20
C ILE A 152 5.01 -10.13 -13.47
N GLY A 153 5.88 -10.01 -14.50
CA GLY A 153 6.52 -8.74 -14.85
C GLY A 153 5.54 -7.66 -15.26
N MET A 154 4.53 -8.02 -16.07
CA MET A 154 3.47 -7.07 -16.47
C MET A 154 2.64 -6.62 -15.28
N VAL A 155 2.24 -7.54 -14.41
CA VAL A 155 1.47 -7.23 -13.19
C VAL A 155 2.28 -6.33 -12.27
N SER A 156 3.55 -6.68 -12.02
CA SER A 156 4.43 -5.83 -11.19
C SER A 156 4.58 -4.43 -11.78
N GLY A 157 4.88 -4.32 -13.07
CA GLY A 157 5.00 -3.03 -13.75
C GLY A 157 3.72 -2.19 -13.65
N LEU A 158 2.55 -2.81 -13.85
CA LEU A 158 1.26 -2.14 -13.69
C LEU A 158 1.06 -1.62 -12.27
N PHE A 159 1.27 -2.47 -11.27
CA PHE A 159 0.99 -2.11 -9.88
C PHE A 159 1.98 -1.09 -9.31
N PHE A 160 3.29 -1.22 -9.63
CA PHE A 160 4.28 -0.21 -9.25
C PHE A 160 4.07 1.10 -10.00
N GLY A 161 3.86 1.06 -11.32
CA GLY A 161 3.59 2.25 -12.12
C GLY A 161 2.33 2.98 -11.66
N PHE A 162 1.25 2.25 -11.38
CA PHE A 162 0.02 2.82 -10.85
C PHE A 162 0.20 3.40 -9.44
N ALA A 163 0.92 2.70 -8.55
CA ALA A 163 1.19 3.17 -7.19
C ALA A 163 1.94 4.50 -7.17
N PHE A 164 3.06 4.58 -7.87
CA PHE A 164 3.85 5.82 -7.94
C PHE A 164 3.12 6.91 -8.71
N GLY A 165 2.43 6.56 -9.80
CA GLY A 165 1.60 7.50 -10.56
C GLY A 165 0.48 8.11 -9.71
N MET A 166 -0.21 7.30 -8.91
CA MET A 166 -1.26 7.78 -8.00
C MET A 166 -0.69 8.59 -6.84
N GLY A 167 0.51 8.28 -6.35
CA GLY A 167 1.21 9.11 -5.37
C GLY A 167 1.50 10.51 -5.90
N GLY A 168 2.08 10.62 -7.09
CA GLY A 168 2.36 11.90 -7.73
C GLY A 168 1.10 12.69 -8.11
N LEU A 169 0.12 12.01 -8.71
CA LEU A 169 -1.18 12.62 -9.03
C LEU A 169 -1.90 13.09 -7.76
N GLY A 170 -1.87 12.27 -6.71
CA GLY A 170 -2.43 12.61 -5.40
C GLY A 170 -1.81 13.88 -4.84
N ALA A 171 -0.49 13.98 -4.82
CA ALA A 171 0.20 15.18 -4.37
C ALA A 171 -0.23 16.42 -5.17
N ALA A 172 -0.28 16.32 -6.50
CA ALA A 172 -0.68 17.44 -7.36
C ALA A 172 -2.13 17.88 -7.14
N VAL A 173 -3.07 16.93 -7.14
CA VAL A 173 -4.51 17.21 -6.95
C VAL A 173 -4.79 17.78 -5.56
N LEU A 174 -4.17 17.19 -4.53
CA LEU A 174 -4.35 17.65 -3.15
C LEU A 174 -3.70 19.02 -2.92
N GLY A 175 -2.60 19.35 -3.62
CA GLY A 175 -2.02 20.70 -3.61
C GLY A 175 -2.97 21.74 -4.18
N LEU A 176 -3.52 21.48 -5.37
CA LEU A 176 -4.52 22.36 -5.97
C LEU A 176 -5.77 22.52 -5.08
N LEU A 177 -6.15 21.47 -4.36
CA LEU A 177 -7.25 21.53 -3.42
C LEU A 177 -6.90 22.38 -2.20
N ALA A 178 -5.69 22.19 -1.63
CA ALA A 178 -5.21 22.97 -0.49
C ALA A 178 -5.11 24.47 -0.81
N ASP A 179 -4.64 24.83 -2.01
CA ASP A 179 -4.54 26.21 -2.48
C ASP A 179 -5.91 26.89 -2.61
N LYS A 180 -6.95 26.13 -2.93
CA LYS A 180 -8.33 26.64 -3.10
C LYS A 180 -9.17 26.62 -1.83
N THR A 181 -8.79 25.82 -0.86
CA THR A 181 -9.55 25.64 0.40
C THR A 181 -8.65 25.87 1.62
N SER A 182 -8.23 24.81 2.28
CA SER A 182 -7.22 24.81 3.33
C SER A 182 -6.57 23.44 3.46
N ILE A 183 -5.43 23.40 4.16
CA ILE A 183 -4.73 22.16 4.42
C ILE A 183 -5.51 21.25 5.35
N GLU A 184 -6.23 21.82 6.32
CA GLU A 184 -7.10 21.10 7.25
C GLU A 184 -8.24 20.40 6.51
N TYR A 185 -8.85 21.08 5.54
CA TYR A 185 -9.91 20.49 4.70
C TYR A 185 -9.39 19.30 3.90
N VAL A 186 -8.17 19.40 3.36
CA VAL A 186 -7.52 18.28 2.65
C VAL A 186 -7.37 17.07 3.56
N TYR A 187 -6.95 17.29 4.82
CA TYR A 187 -6.80 16.19 5.80
C TYR A 187 -8.15 15.57 6.18
N GLN A 188 -9.18 16.38 6.38
CA GLN A 188 -10.53 15.89 6.63
C GLN A 188 -11.08 15.07 5.47
N LEU A 189 -10.89 15.55 4.23
CA LEU A 189 -11.36 14.85 3.04
C LEU A 189 -10.61 13.53 2.82
N THR A 190 -9.30 13.55 2.91
CA THR A 190 -8.46 12.36 2.66
C THR A 190 -8.60 11.30 3.75
N ALA A 191 -9.03 11.68 4.96
CA ALA A 191 -9.32 10.74 6.06
C ALA A 191 -10.38 9.69 5.71
N PHE A 192 -11.24 9.96 4.73
CA PHE A 192 -12.25 9.00 4.24
C PHE A 192 -11.69 7.99 3.24
N LEU A 193 -10.52 8.23 2.64
CA LEU A 193 -9.96 7.34 1.62
C LEU A 193 -9.74 5.89 2.13
N PRO A 194 -9.23 5.64 3.34
CA PRO A 194 -9.05 4.28 3.84
C PRO A 194 -10.35 3.49 3.98
N LEU A 195 -11.53 4.15 4.03
CA LEU A 195 -12.82 3.47 4.03
C LEU A 195 -13.08 2.70 2.74
N LEU A 196 -12.45 3.09 1.62
CA LEU A 196 -12.46 2.30 0.40
C LEU A 196 -11.87 0.89 0.60
N GLY A 197 -11.13 0.68 1.69
CA GLY A 197 -10.67 -0.65 2.13
C GLY A 197 -11.79 -1.68 2.28
N VAL A 198 -13.05 -1.26 2.48
CA VAL A 198 -14.21 -2.16 2.52
C VAL A 198 -14.32 -3.02 1.27
N VAL A 199 -13.87 -2.50 0.12
CA VAL A 199 -13.88 -3.22 -1.16
C VAL A 199 -13.01 -4.49 -1.12
N ALA A 200 -12.02 -4.55 -0.21
CA ALA A 200 -11.21 -5.75 0.00
C ALA A 200 -12.03 -6.96 0.51
N ALA A 201 -13.21 -6.74 1.10
CA ALA A 201 -14.09 -7.82 1.52
C ALA A 201 -14.52 -8.72 0.34
N TRP A 202 -14.61 -8.15 -0.86
CA TRP A 202 -14.98 -8.87 -2.09
C TRP A 202 -13.85 -9.64 -2.75
N LEU A 203 -12.63 -9.60 -2.20
CA LEU A 203 -11.53 -10.43 -2.67
C LEU A 203 -11.80 -11.91 -2.33
N PRO A 204 -11.57 -12.85 -3.28
CA PRO A 204 -11.60 -14.28 -2.99
C PRO A 204 -10.58 -14.63 -1.89
N PRO A 205 -10.80 -15.72 -1.14
CA PRO A 205 -9.80 -16.17 -0.16
C PRO A 205 -8.50 -16.55 -0.87
N SER A 206 -7.37 -15.98 -0.42
CA SER A 206 -6.05 -16.44 -0.81
C SER A 206 -5.78 -17.78 -0.12
N ARG A 207 -5.27 -18.77 -0.86
CA ARG A 207 -4.78 -20.00 -0.22
C ARG A 207 -3.52 -19.65 0.57
N PRO A 208 -3.38 -20.16 1.81
CA PRO A 208 -2.09 -20.09 2.49
C PRO A 208 -1.04 -20.75 1.60
N ALA A 209 0.17 -20.20 1.56
CA ALA A 209 1.28 -20.85 0.90
C ALA A 209 1.45 -22.24 1.56
N ALA A 210 1.33 -23.30 0.77
CA ALA A 210 1.68 -24.63 1.23
C ALA A 210 3.19 -24.65 1.49
N HIS A 211 3.57 -24.80 2.75
CA HIS A 211 4.94 -25.03 3.20
C HIS A 211 5.40 -26.43 2.84
#